data_e9997383b642aacb36450dce2bca2f3a
#
_entry.id   e9997383b642aacb36450dce2bca2f3a
#
_cell.length_a   1.000
_cell.length_b   1.000
_cell.length_c   1.000
_cell.angle_alpha   90.00
_cell.angle_beta   90.00
_cell.angle_gamma   90.00
#
_symmetry.space_group_name_H-M   'P 1'
#
loop_
_entity.id
_entity.type
_entity.pdbx_description
1 polymer ?
#
loop_
_entity_poly.entity_id
_entity_poly.type
_entity_poly.pdbx_seq_one_letter_code
_entity_poly.pdbx_strand_id
1 'polypeptide(L)'
;MDDSRRRFIKRGIGGLAAAGLIGGGAKHTEAVEPPEVAPSMKAPGAGMSEYGSPAKYEGKVTRTLIRSQPGTTGSGASRTPLESLDGMITPSGLHFERHHSGVPDIDPARHRLLIHGLVKRPLVFSVDALLRYPMISRIHFLECSGNSQFLYAPTPPNLTAGQTHGLVSCSEWTGVPLRLLLEEAGVERGASWILAEGADAAAMSRSIPMAKAMDDAMLALFQNGERLRPENGYPVRLFLPGWEGNMSVKWLRRLKVVPAPIMTKDETSRYTDLQADGKSLMFTYPMEVKSVITRPSHGMTLKGSGLYQISGIAWSGDGTITRVEVTTDGGRTWVDAPLGTPVLPRALTRFRVPWRWDGGATVLKSRATDDTGARQPEREQFIAEHGNNAIFHCNAVQAWSVAASGEVKHVYA
;
A
#
# COMPACT_ATOMS: atom_id res chain seq x y z
N MET A 1 5.96 -9.84 -50.53
CA MET A 1 6.14 -8.84 -49.46
C MET A 1 5.21 -7.69 -49.74
N ASP A 2 4.23 -7.58 -48.91
CA ASP A 2 2.92 -6.96 -49.09
C ASP A 2 2.97 -5.43 -49.21
N ASP A 3 2.43 -4.91 -50.32
CA ASP A 3 2.34 -3.49 -50.67
C ASP A 3 1.27 -2.71 -49.84
N SER A 4 0.56 -3.43 -48.98
CA SER A 4 -0.52 -2.86 -48.14
C SER A 4 0.01 -2.02 -46.95
N ARG A 5 1.22 -2.29 -46.45
CA ARG A 5 1.82 -1.54 -45.32
C ARG A 5 2.34 -0.15 -45.74
N ARG A 6 2.71 0.03 -47.01
CA ARG A 6 3.19 1.34 -47.50
C ARG A 6 2.07 2.34 -47.78
N ARG A 7 0.84 1.90 -48.00
CA ARG A 7 -0.31 2.79 -48.24
C ARG A 7 -0.96 3.36 -47.00
N PHE A 8 -0.73 2.71 -45.83
CA PHE A 8 -1.29 3.20 -44.56
C PHE A 8 -0.55 4.44 -44.02
N ILE A 9 0.75 4.54 -44.26
CA ILE A 9 1.58 5.67 -43.79
C ILE A 9 1.39 6.95 -44.61
N LYS A 10 0.96 6.84 -45.88
CA LYS A 10 0.76 8.01 -46.76
C LYS A 10 -0.59 8.69 -46.66
N ARG A 11 -1.57 8.12 -45.92
CA ARG A 11 -2.94 8.69 -45.76
C ARG A 11 -3.16 9.42 -44.43
N GLY A 12 -2.20 9.46 -43.53
CA GLY A 12 -2.31 10.10 -42.23
C GLY A 12 -1.83 11.58 -42.12
N ILE A 13 -1.37 12.17 -43.25
CA ILE A 13 -0.83 13.55 -43.24
C ILE A 13 -1.60 14.41 -44.26
N GLY A 14 -2.88 14.46 -44.12
CA GLY A 14 -3.67 15.32 -44.99
C GLY A 14 -5.07 15.52 -44.48
N GLY A 15 -5.28 16.50 -43.65
CA GLY A 15 -6.61 16.95 -43.34
C GLY A 15 -6.85 17.36 -41.90
N LEU A 16 -6.34 18.52 -41.50
CA LEU A 16 -6.91 19.37 -40.43
C LEU A 16 -6.37 20.80 -40.62
N ALA A 17 -6.88 21.48 -41.58
CA ALA A 17 -6.84 22.93 -41.65
C ALA A 17 -8.27 23.45 -41.58
N ALA A 18 -8.50 24.36 -40.65
CA ALA A 18 -9.67 25.23 -40.51
C ALA A 18 -10.64 24.89 -39.36
N ALA A 19 -10.37 25.46 -38.18
CA ALA A 19 -11.39 26.12 -37.36
C ALA A 19 -10.70 27.11 -36.40
N GLY A 20 -11.11 28.34 -36.53
CA GLY A 20 -10.73 29.59 -36.05
C GLY A 20 -10.34 29.80 -34.59
N LEU A 21 -9.37 30.67 -34.43
CA LEU A 21 -9.18 31.79 -33.48
C LEU A 21 -10.05 31.81 -32.21
N ILE A 22 -9.43 31.53 -31.05
CA ILE A 22 -9.59 32.32 -29.85
C ILE A 22 -8.20 32.47 -29.23
N GLY A 23 -7.71 33.74 -29.17
CA GLY A 23 -6.40 34.09 -28.66
C GLY A 23 -6.32 33.96 -27.12
N GLY A 24 -5.28 33.36 -26.67
CA GLY A 24 -4.80 33.33 -25.30
C GLY A 24 -3.39 32.79 -25.34
N GLY A 25 -2.38 33.67 -25.22
CA GLY A 25 -0.97 33.34 -25.42
C GLY A 25 -0.44 32.24 -24.53
N ALA A 26 -0.52 31.00 -25.00
CA ALA A 26 0.35 29.96 -24.57
C ALA A 26 1.76 30.35 -25.08
N LYS A 27 2.72 30.59 -24.18
CA LYS A 27 4.12 30.56 -24.56
C LYS A 27 4.36 29.17 -25.15
N HIS A 28 4.51 29.13 -26.47
CA HIS A 28 4.95 27.92 -27.16
C HIS A 28 6.25 27.47 -26.49
N THR A 29 6.32 26.28 -25.98
CA THR A 29 7.57 25.57 -25.83
C THR A 29 8.21 25.58 -27.22
N GLU A 30 9.32 26.30 -27.39
CA GLU A 30 10.10 26.21 -28.60
C GLU A 30 10.30 24.72 -28.90
N ALA A 31 9.83 24.27 -30.07
CA ALA A 31 10.11 22.94 -30.55
C ALA A 31 11.64 22.91 -30.80
N VAL A 32 12.36 22.36 -29.83
CA VAL A 32 13.77 22.04 -30.03
C VAL A 32 13.80 20.98 -31.14
N GLU A 33 14.36 21.32 -32.30
CA GLU A 33 14.55 20.33 -33.34
C GLU A 33 15.29 19.13 -32.75
N PRO A 34 14.77 17.90 -32.90
CA PRO A 34 15.46 16.73 -32.38
C PRO A 34 16.82 16.62 -33.01
N PRO A 35 17.88 16.28 -32.29
CA PRO A 35 19.21 16.12 -32.88
C PRO A 35 19.13 15.07 -34.02
N GLU A 36 19.75 15.36 -35.14
CA GLU A 36 19.72 14.55 -36.38
C GLU A 36 20.00 13.05 -36.10
N VAL A 37 20.86 12.77 -35.11
CA VAL A 37 21.08 11.42 -34.55
C VAL A 37 21.24 11.51 -33.03
N ALA A 38 20.34 10.85 -32.29
CA ALA A 38 20.45 10.81 -30.82
C ALA A 38 21.79 10.16 -30.37
N PRO A 39 22.44 10.64 -29.31
CA PRO A 39 23.72 10.07 -28.83
C PRO A 39 23.64 8.56 -28.57
N SER A 40 22.50 8.05 -28.09
CA SER A 40 22.25 6.62 -27.86
C SER A 40 22.18 5.76 -29.12
N MET A 41 22.09 6.38 -30.31
CA MET A 41 22.12 5.68 -31.60
C MET A 41 23.52 5.54 -32.18
N LYS A 42 24.51 6.20 -31.57
CA LYS A 42 25.90 6.24 -32.08
C LYS A 42 26.77 5.07 -31.61
N ALA A 43 26.32 4.33 -30.60
CA ALA A 43 27.02 3.16 -30.07
C ALA A 43 26.04 2.12 -29.55
N PRO A 44 26.40 0.82 -29.57
CA PRO A 44 25.60 -0.23 -28.95
C PRO A 44 25.43 0.05 -27.46
N GLY A 45 24.25 -0.32 -26.93
CA GLY A 45 23.94 -0.27 -25.50
C GLY A 45 24.61 -1.38 -24.69
N ALA A 46 24.25 -1.48 -23.40
CA ALA A 46 24.71 -2.56 -22.53
C ALA A 46 24.10 -3.91 -22.97
N GLY A 47 24.80 -5.00 -22.64
CA GLY A 47 24.31 -6.36 -22.84
C GLY A 47 23.10 -6.71 -21.94
N MET A 48 22.56 -7.91 -22.13
CA MET A 48 21.48 -8.46 -21.31
C MET A 48 21.95 -8.71 -19.87
N SER A 49 21.02 -8.60 -18.92
CA SER A 49 21.23 -8.93 -17.51
C SER A 49 20.38 -10.16 -17.12
N GLU A 50 20.84 -10.93 -16.13
CA GLU A 50 20.10 -12.10 -15.62
C GLU A 50 18.83 -11.70 -14.86
N TYR A 51 18.85 -10.54 -14.19
CA TYR A 51 17.70 -9.98 -13.48
C TYR A 51 17.63 -8.47 -13.76
N GLY A 52 16.45 -8.01 -14.22
CA GLY A 52 16.25 -6.61 -14.58
C GLY A 52 16.33 -5.69 -13.37
N SER A 53 16.84 -4.50 -13.59
CA SER A 53 16.91 -3.43 -12.60
C SER A 53 16.28 -2.14 -13.15
N PRO A 54 15.82 -1.23 -12.29
CA PRO A 54 15.33 0.08 -12.72
C PRO A 54 16.39 0.82 -13.54
N ALA A 55 15.95 1.69 -14.46
CA ALA A 55 16.84 2.55 -15.21
C ALA A 55 17.74 3.35 -14.24
N LYS A 56 19.01 3.56 -14.59
CA LYS A 56 19.97 4.28 -13.73
C LYS A 56 19.49 5.68 -13.30
N TYR A 57 18.65 6.31 -14.11
CA TYR A 57 18.09 7.63 -13.82
C TYR A 57 16.95 7.59 -12.79
N GLU A 58 16.36 6.41 -12.54
CA GLU A 58 15.34 6.15 -11.54
C GLU A 58 15.92 5.63 -10.20
N GLY A 59 17.25 5.61 -10.08
CA GLY A 59 17.93 5.12 -8.86
C GLY A 59 17.61 5.90 -7.57
N LYS A 60 16.93 7.05 -7.68
CA LYS A 60 16.42 7.82 -6.54
C LYS A 60 15.07 7.32 -6.02
N VAL A 61 14.35 6.50 -6.78
CA VAL A 61 13.09 5.89 -6.36
C VAL A 61 13.41 4.75 -5.41
N THR A 62 13.48 5.06 -4.13
CA THR A 62 13.85 4.14 -3.05
C THR A 62 12.89 4.27 -1.87
N ARG A 63 12.84 3.25 -1.04
CA ARG A 63 12.12 3.30 0.25
C ARG A 63 12.77 4.32 1.18
N THR A 64 11.97 5.06 1.94
CA THR A 64 12.49 5.89 3.05
C THR A 64 12.71 5.01 4.27
N LEU A 65 13.94 4.94 4.76
CA LEU A 65 14.32 4.17 5.94
C LEU A 65 14.07 4.95 7.22
N ILE A 66 13.32 4.36 8.15
CA ILE A 66 13.12 4.87 9.50
C ILE A 66 13.73 3.85 10.46
N ARG A 67 14.91 4.16 10.97
CA ARG A 67 15.60 3.32 11.96
C ARG A 67 14.91 3.45 13.31
N SER A 68 14.90 2.36 14.07
CA SER A 68 14.36 2.36 15.42
C SER A 68 15.26 3.12 16.41
N GLN A 69 14.72 3.28 17.60
CA GLN A 69 15.45 3.90 18.72
C GLN A 69 16.71 3.10 19.08
N PRO A 70 17.74 3.76 19.65
CA PRO A 70 18.94 3.09 20.14
C PRO A 70 18.61 1.94 21.08
N GLY A 71 19.33 0.83 20.93
CA GLY A 71 19.20 -0.36 21.79
C GLY A 71 18.29 -1.47 21.23
N THR A 72 17.54 -1.24 20.14
CA THR A 72 16.69 -2.27 19.51
C THR A 72 17.32 -2.72 18.19
N THR A 73 18.15 -3.74 18.24
CA THR A 73 18.84 -4.28 17.06
C THR A 73 17.83 -4.77 16.00
N GLY A 74 17.99 -4.28 14.76
CA GLY A 74 17.18 -4.70 13.62
C GLY A 74 15.72 -4.23 13.62
N SER A 75 15.26 -3.51 14.66
CA SER A 75 13.94 -2.89 14.64
C SER A 75 13.94 -1.67 13.72
N GLY A 76 12.82 -1.42 13.04
CA GLY A 76 12.67 -0.26 12.16
C GLY A 76 11.56 -0.42 11.15
N ALA A 77 11.47 0.56 10.26
CA ALA A 77 10.54 0.57 9.16
C ALA A 77 11.19 1.15 7.90
N SER A 78 10.75 0.69 6.74
CA SER A 78 10.96 1.37 5.47
C SER A 78 9.61 1.70 4.85
N ARG A 79 9.50 2.82 4.15
CA ARG A 79 8.25 3.33 3.60
C ARG A 79 8.27 3.33 2.09
N THR A 80 7.19 2.89 1.48
CA THR A 80 6.95 2.94 0.03
C THR A 80 6.93 4.39 -0.45
N PRO A 81 7.67 4.76 -1.51
CA PRO A 81 7.69 6.12 -2.07
C PRO A 81 6.43 6.36 -2.93
N LEU A 82 5.28 6.57 -2.29
CA LEU A 82 3.95 6.62 -2.94
C LEU A 82 3.85 7.68 -4.03
N GLU A 83 4.52 8.81 -3.85
CA GLU A 83 4.57 9.91 -4.82
C GLU A 83 5.37 9.57 -6.08
N SER A 84 6.21 8.56 -6.03
CA SER A 84 7.06 8.14 -7.17
C SER A 84 6.49 6.96 -7.93
N LEU A 85 5.38 6.38 -7.46
CA LEU A 85 4.78 5.18 -8.04
C LEU A 85 3.45 5.49 -8.74
N ASP A 86 3.14 4.69 -9.75
CA ASP A 86 1.87 4.67 -10.46
C ASP A 86 1.27 3.24 -10.48
N GLY A 87 -0.02 3.13 -10.88
CA GLY A 87 -0.72 1.85 -10.85
C GLY A 87 -1.14 1.45 -9.42
N MET A 88 -1.56 0.20 -9.26
CA MET A 88 -1.97 -0.36 -7.96
C MET A 88 -0.92 -1.28 -7.35
N ILE A 89 -0.08 -1.92 -8.16
CA ILE A 89 0.93 -2.88 -7.68
C ILE A 89 2.19 -2.13 -7.27
N THR A 90 2.66 -2.40 -6.07
CA THR A 90 3.96 -1.94 -5.56
C THR A 90 5.04 -2.95 -5.97
N PRO A 91 6.12 -2.54 -6.64
CA PRO A 91 7.25 -3.43 -6.89
C PRO A 91 7.76 -4.07 -5.59
N SER A 92 8.09 -5.38 -5.61
CA SER A 92 8.49 -6.11 -4.39
C SER A 92 9.65 -5.44 -3.65
N GLY A 93 10.62 -4.88 -4.39
CA GLY A 93 11.75 -4.15 -3.81
C GLY A 93 11.42 -2.78 -3.20
N LEU A 94 10.20 -2.25 -3.44
CA LEU A 94 9.72 -0.99 -2.89
C LEU A 94 8.56 -1.19 -1.89
N HIS A 95 8.17 -2.44 -1.65
CA HIS A 95 7.18 -2.79 -0.63
C HIS A 95 7.70 -2.37 0.75
N PHE A 96 6.85 -1.74 1.57
CA PHE A 96 7.25 -1.30 2.90
C PHE A 96 7.68 -2.46 3.80
N GLU A 97 8.51 -2.15 4.77
CA GLU A 97 8.93 -3.07 5.82
C GLU A 97 8.59 -2.51 7.20
N ARG A 98 8.30 -3.40 8.14
CA ARG A 98 8.23 -3.11 9.58
C ARG A 98 8.73 -4.33 10.34
N HIS A 99 9.81 -4.15 11.11
CA HIS A 99 10.44 -5.21 11.88
C HIS A 99 10.54 -4.81 13.36
N HIS A 100 10.42 -5.79 14.25
CA HIS A 100 10.63 -5.62 15.67
C HIS A 100 12.02 -6.08 16.13
N SER A 101 12.66 -6.98 15.38
CA SER A 101 13.97 -7.55 15.68
C SER A 101 14.79 -7.91 14.43
N GLY A 102 14.57 -7.18 13.34
CA GLY A 102 15.26 -7.39 12.08
C GLY A 102 14.64 -8.47 11.20
N VAL A 103 15.39 -8.84 10.15
CA VAL A 103 15.03 -9.87 9.17
C VAL A 103 15.85 -11.12 9.51
N PRO A 104 15.22 -12.24 9.89
CA PRO A 104 15.94 -13.48 10.15
C PRO A 104 16.42 -14.12 8.84
N ASP A 105 17.59 -14.76 8.90
CA ASP A 105 18.08 -15.63 7.85
C ASP A 105 17.51 -17.04 8.05
N ILE A 106 16.58 -17.45 7.18
CA ILE A 106 15.85 -18.72 7.32
C ILE A 106 16.15 -19.61 6.12
N ASP A 107 16.81 -20.75 6.37
CA ASP A 107 16.95 -21.82 5.41
C ASP A 107 15.59 -22.52 5.18
N PRO A 108 15.00 -22.45 3.97
CA PRO A 108 13.69 -23.04 3.67
C PRO A 108 13.69 -24.58 3.80
N ALA A 109 14.83 -25.24 3.59
CA ALA A 109 14.93 -26.67 3.75
C ALA A 109 14.76 -27.12 5.22
N ARG A 110 15.12 -26.25 6.15
CA ARG A 110 15.01 -26.50 7.61
C ARG A 110 13.75 -25.90 8.22
N HIS A 111 13.12 -24.93 7.56
CA HIS A 111 11.91 -24.28 8.09
C HIS A 111 10.75 -25.26 8.20
N ARG A 112 10.01 -25.17 9.30
CA ARG A 112 8.82 -26.00 9.57
C ARG A 112 7.68 -25.13 10.08
N LEU A 113 6.48 -25.39 9.58
CA LEU A 113 5.23 -24.84 10.08
C LEU A 113 4.50 -25.93 10.89
N LEU A 114 4.25 -25.66 12.17
CA LEU A 114 3.48 -26.51 13.05
C LEU A 114 2.03 -26.00 13.18
N ILE A 115 1.05 -26.86 12.91
CA ILE A 115 -0.37 -26.66 13.26
C ILE A 115 -0.73 -27.61 14.38
N HIS A 116 -1.20 -27.10 15.52
CA HIS A 116 -1.53 -27.90 16.71
C HIS A 116 -2.58 -27.22 17.60
N GLY A 117 -2.84 -27.81 18.76
CA GLY A 117 -3.84 -27.34 19.73
C GLY A 117 -5.15 -28.11 19.57
N LEU A 118 -6.29 -27.44 19.48
CA LEU A 118 -7.61 -28.08 19.28
C LEU A 118 -7.78 -28.58 17.85
N VAL A 119 -6.98 -29.57 17.48
CA VAL A 119 -7.02 -30.28 16.19
C VAL A 119 -6.93 -31.77 16.43
N LYS A 120 -7.61 -32.56 15.59
CA LYS A 120 -7.56 -34.03 15.66
C LYS A 120 -6.17 -34.58 15.40
N ARG A 121 -5.41 -33.93 14.51
CA ARG A 121 -4.07 -34.34 14.11
C ARG A 121 -3.15 -33.13 14.08
N PRO A 122 -2.20 -32.98 14.99
CA PRO A 122 -1.12 -32.02 14.82
C PRO A 122 -0.33 -32.30 13.55
N LEU A 123 -0.07 -31.29 12.74
CA LEU A 123 0.61 -31.41 11.46
C LEU A 123 1.86 -30.53 11.43
N VAL A 124 2.92 -31.04 10.79
CA VAL A 124 4.15 -30.30 10.52
C VAL A 124 4.39 -30.26 9.02
N PHE A 125 4.49 -29.08 8.46
CA PHE A 125 4.73 -28.86 7.03
C PHE A 125 6.15 -28.35 6.79
N SER A 126 6.85 -28.97 5.81
CA SER A 126 8.01 -28.34 5.17
C SER A 126 7.54 -27.32 4.12
N VAL A 127 8.43 -26.44 3.68
CA VAL A 127 8.12 -25.51 2.58
C VAL A 127 7.77 -26.28 1.29
N ASP A 128 8.52 -27.35 0.98
CA ASP A 128 8.24 -28.22 -0.18
C ASP A 128 6.88 -28.90 -0.10
N ALA A 129 6.43 -29.27 1.11
CA ALA A 129 5.09 -29.79 1.29
C ALA A 129 4.03 -28.72 0.95
N LEU A 130 4.18 -27.49 1.45
CA LEU A 130 3.26 -26.38 1.15
C LEU A 130 3.21 -26.05 -0.35
N LEU A 131 4.33 -26.14 -1.07
CA LEU A 131 4.39 -25.89 -2.51
C LEU A 131 3.57 -26.89 -3.36
N ARG A 132 3.17 -28.03 -2.78
CA ARG A 132 2.35 -29.04 -3.47
C ARG A 132 0.84 -28.86 -3.27
N TYR A 133 0.41 -27.97 -2.36
CA TYR A 133 -1.01 -27.68 -2.15
C TYR A 133 -1.57 -26.81 -3.25
N PRO A 134 -2.89 -26.88 -3.52
CA PRO A 134 -3.56 -25.94 -4.39
C PRO A 134 -3.35 -24.51 -3.90
N MET A 135 -2.92 -23.63 -4.81
CA MET A 135 -2.68 -22.22 -4.52
C MET A 135 -3.71 -21.32 -5.19
N ILE A 136 -3.90 -20.15 -4.61
CA ILE A 136 -4.67 -19.04 -5.18
C ILE A 136 -3.79 -17.81 -5.28
N SER A 137 -4.08 -16.95 -6.26
CA SER A 137 -3.48 -15.62 -6.38
C SER A 137 -4.55 -14.55 -6.16
N ARG A 138 -4.22 -13.50 -5.39
CA ARG A 138 -5.10 -12.37 -5.11
C ARG A 138 -4.28 -11.09 -4.98
N ILE A 139 -4.82 -9.99 -5.51
CA ILE A 139 -4.24 -8.66 -5.35
C ILE A 139 -4.85 -8.02 -4.11
N HIS A 140 -4.01 -7.74 -3.11
CA HIS A 140 -4.44 -7.09 -1.87
C HIS A 140 -3.39 -6.10 -1.38
N PHE A 141 -3.86 -5.04 -0.72
CA PHE A 141 -2.95 -4.18 0.03
C PHE A 141 -2.54 -4.84 1.36
N LEU A 142 -1.42 -4.38 1.88
CA LEU A 142 -0.98 -4.57 3.26
C LEU A 142 -0.68 -3.20 3.84
N GLU A 143 -1.23 -2.88 5.00
CA GLU A 143 -1.01 -1.63 5.71
C GLU A 143 -0.63 -1.89 7.16
N CYS A 144 0.40 -1.21 7.65
CA CYS A 144 0.73 -1.21 9.07
C CYS A 144 -0.29 -0.38 9.85
N SER A 145 -0.79 -0.86 10.98
CA SER A 145 -1.72 -0.10 11.83
C SER A 145 -1.20 1.30 12.20
N GLY A 146 0.14 1.46 12.33
CA GLY A 146 0.78 2.76 12.59
C GLY A 146 1.01 3.62 11.33
N ASN A 147 0.42 3.28 10.19
CA ASN A 147 0.52 4.12 9.01
C ASN A 147 -0.18 5.47 9.26
N SER A 148 0.44 6.55 8.79
CA SER A 148 -0.08 7.92 8.98
C SER A 148 -0.09 8.43 10.44
N GLN A 149 0.57 7.77 11.37
CA GLN A 149 0.62 8.17 12.79
C GLN A 149 1.04 9.63 13.03
N PHE A 150 1.79 10.23 12.11
CA PHE A 150 2.21 11.63 12.22
C PHE A 150 1.04 12.63 12.16
N LEU A 151 -0.14 12.21 11.67
CA LEU A 151 -1.34 13.05 11.60
C LEU A 151 -2.01 13.26 12.96
N TYR A 152 -1.63 12.51 13.98
CA TYR A 152 -2.03 12.76 15.37
C TYR A 152 -1.29 13.98 15.98
N ALA A 153 -0.13 14.37 15.41
CA ALA A 153 0.61 15.53 15.88
C ALA A 153 -0.21 16.82 15.79
N PRO A 154 -0.02 17.78 16.71
CA PRO A 154 -0.77 19.04 16.71
C PRO A 154 -0.43 19.94 15.52
N THR A 155 0.73 19.72 14.89
CA THR A 155 1.19 20.48 13.71
C THR A 155 1.40 19.56 12.52
N PRO A 156 1.11 19.99 11.28
CA PRO A 156 1.32 19.18 10.10
C PRO A 156 2.78 18.76 9.96
N PRO A 157 3.05 17.48 9.67
CA PRO A 157 4.42 17.02 9.46
C PRO A 157 4.99 17.56 8.15
N ASN A 158 6.25 17.96 8.16
CA ASN A 158 6.98 18.39 6.97
C ASN A 158 7.55 17.18 6.21
N LEU A 159 6.66 16.31 5.73
CA LEU A 159 6.96 15.00 5.16
C LEU A 159 6.22 14.78 3.84
N THR A 160 6.83 14.05 2.90
CA THR A 160 6.20 13.66 1.63
C THR A 160 5.03 12.68 1.85
N ALA A 161 4.24 12.42 0.81
CA ALA A 161 3.16 11.44 0.85
C ALA A 161 3.68 10.05 1.26
N GLY A 162 4.78 9.59 0.68
CA GLY A 162 5.42 8.31 1.04
C GLY A 162 5.97 8.31 2.46
N GLN A 163 6.58 9.40 2.91
CA GLN A 163 7.08 9.51 4.28
C GLN A 163 5.97 9.51 5.32
N THR A 164 4.80 10.04 5.02
CA THR A 164 3.66 10.08 5.95
C THR A 164 2.83 8.79 5.87
N HIS A 165 2.49 8.35 4.66
CA HIS A 165 1.51 7.29 4.39
C HIS A 165 2.12 6.01 3.80
N GLY A 166 3.44 5.92 3.66
CA GLY A 166 4.12 4.86 2.93
C GLY A 166 4.26 3.52 3.67
N LEU A 167 3.64 3.33 4.84
CA LEU A 167 3.50 2.01 5.45
C LEU A 167 2.28 1.25 4.88
N VAL A 168 2.01 1.45 3.60
CA VAL A 168 1.04 0.71 2.78
C VAL A 168 1.68 0.33 1.46
N SER A 169 1.37 -0.87 0.98
CA SER A 169 1.79 -1.40 -0.34
C SER A 169 0.73 -2.38 -0.83
N CYS A 170 0.66 -2.61 -2.14
CA CYS A 170 -0.26 -3.58 -2.73
C CYS A 170 0.51 -4.52 -3.62
N SER A 171 0.22 -5.82 -3.53
CA SER A 171 0.91 -6.86 -4.29
C SER A 171 -0.08 -7.95 -4.70
N GLU A 172 0.28 -8.69 -5.75
CA GLU A 172 -0.31 -10.00 -5.97
C GLU A 172 0.35 -10.99 -4.99
N TRP A 173 -0.46 -11.59 -4.15
CA TRP A 173 -0.07 -12.62 -3.20
C TRP A 173 -0.52 -13.98 -3.70
N THR A 174 0.42 -14.94 -3.78
CA THR A 174 0.11 -16.31 -4.17
C THR A 174 0.49 -17.27 -3.06
N GLY A 175 -0.45 -18.15 -2.71
CA GLY A 175 -0.23 -19.10 -1.61
C GLY A 175 -1.40 -20.05 -1.38
N VAL A 176 -1.27 -20.85 -0.34
CA VAL A 176 -2.22 -21.89 0.04
C VAL A 176 -3.32 -21.29 0.91
N PRO A 177 -4.62 -21.45 0.59
CA PRO A 177 -5.70 -21.09 1.50
C PRO A 177 -5.54 -21.81 2.84
N LEU A 178 -5.52 -21.04 3.95
CA LEU A 178 -5.27 -21.61 5.27
C LEU A 178 -6.31 -22.68 5.65
N ARG A 179 -7.57 -22.50 5.22
CA ARG A 179 -8.66 -23.45 5.47
C ARG A 179 -8.33 -24.89 5.06
N LEU A 180 -7.59 -25.10 3.95
CA LEU A 180 -7.24 -26.44 3.49
C LEU A 180 -6.38 -27.19 4.51
N LEU A 181 -5.43 -26.49 5.13
CA LEU A 181 -4.56 -27.10 6.15
C LEU A 181 -5.27 -27.29 7.48
N LEU A 182 -6.19 -26.41 7.82
CA LEU A 182 -7.04 -26.53 9.03
C LEU A 182 -8.05 -27.68 8.90
N GLU A 183 -8.65 -27.83 7.72
CA GLU A 183 -9.53 -28.98 7.40
C GLU A 183 -8.76 -30.30 7.49
N GLU A 184 -7.53 -30.36 6.95
CA GLU A 184 -6.68 -31.55 7.03
C GLU A 184 -6.26 -31.86 8.47
N ALA A 185 -5.92 -30.85 9.26
CA ALA A 185 -5.63 -31.02 10.69
C ALA A 185 -6.85 -31.49 11.49
N GLY A 186 -8.05 -31.21 10.99
CA GLY A 186 -9.33 -31.55 11.61
C GLY A 186 -9.58 -30.70 12.86
N VAL A 187 -9.96 -29.44 12.66
CA VAL A 187 -10.30 -28.50 13.75
C VAL A 187 -11.38 -29.10 14.64
N GLU A 188 -11.16 -29.10 15.95
CA GLU A 188 -12.07 -29.69 16.94
C GLU A 188 -13.18 -28.73 17.34
N ARG A 189 -14.26 -29.29 17.89
CA ARG A 189 -15.38 -28.53 18.44
C ARG A 189 -14.92 -27.63 19.59
N GLY A 190 -15.32 -26.36 19.57
CA GLY A 190 -14.92 -25.37 20.58
C GLY A 190 -13.67 -24.57 20.19
N ALA A 191 -13.00 -24.89 19.11
CA ALA A 191 -11.94 -24.07 18.55
C ALA A 191 -12.54 -22.79 17.96
N SER A 192 -12.15 -21.64 18.50
CA SER A 192 -12.69 -20.34 18.09
C SER A 192 -11.61 -19.35 17.64
N TRP A 193 -10.34 -19.65 17.94
CA TRP A 193 -9.20 -18.77 17.63
C TRP A 193 -7.97 -19.56 17.20
N ILE A 194 -7.06 -18.85 16.56
CA ILE A 194 -5.72 -19.36 16.21
C ILE A 194 -4.69 -18.33 16.70
N LEU A 195 -3.71 -18.77 17.48
CA LEU A 195 -2.49 -18.01 17.71
C LEU A 195 -1.51 -18.28 16.58
N ALA A 196 -1.16 -17.27 15.79
CA ALA A 196 -0.09 -17.29 14.81
C ALA A 196 1.21 -16.74 15.41
N GLU A 197 2.36 -17.39 15.16
CA GLU A 197 3.66 -16.99 15.69
C GLU A 197 4.74 -17.03 14.60
N GLY A 198 5.54 -15.96 14.52
CA GLY A 198 6.70 -15.84 13.63
C GLY A 198 7.98 -16.45 14.20
N ALA A 199 8.95 -16.70 13.31
CA ALA A 199 10.27 -17.27 13.64
C ALA A 199 11.36 -16.19 13.81
N ASP A 200 10.99 -14.94 13.98
CA ASP A 200 11.93 -13.86 14.30
C ASP A 200 12.22 -13.80 15.82
N ALA A 201 13.28 -13.08 16.21
CA ALA A 201 13.65 -12.95 17.62
C ALA A 201 12.60 -12.18 18.46
N ALA A 202 11.69 -11.43 17.84
CA ALA A 202 10.56 -10.81 18.51
C ALA A 202 9.46 -11.82 18.86
N ALA A 203 9.44 -12.99 18.21
CA ALA A 203 8.39 -14.01 18.31
C ALA A 203 7.00 -13.37 18.17
N MET A 204 6.85 -12.51 17.14
CA MET A 204 5.61 -11.80 16.85
C MET A 204 4.44 -12.76 16.85
N SER A 205 3.43 -12.50 17.67
CA SER A 205 2.30 -13.43 17.85
C SER A 205 0.97 -12.70 17.95
N ARG A 206 0.01 -13.13 17.12
CA ARG A 206 -1.34 -12.52 17.05
C ARG A 206 -2.43 -13.59 17.13
N SER A 207 -3.51 -13.25 17.80
CA SER A 207 -4.72 -14.08 17.93
C SER A 207 -5.72 -13.73 16.82
N ILE A 208 -6.11 -14.73 16.05
CA ILE A 208 -6.96 -14.61 14.86
C ILE A 208 -8.25 -15.37 15.10
N PRO A 209 -9.43 -14.75 14.94
CA PRO A 209 -10.72 -15.47 14.96
C PRO A 209 -10.73 -16.59 13.91
N MET A 210 -11.24 -17.76 14.27
CA MET A 210 -11.36 -18.92 13.38
C MET A 210 -12.16 -18.59 12.12
N ALA A 211 -13.20 -17.75 12.24
CA ALA A 211 -13.99 -17.31 11.08
C ALA A 211 -13.11 -16.67 10.00
N LYS A 212 -12.21 -15.75 10.36
CA LYS A 212 -11.28 -15.11 9.43
C LYS A 212 -10.27 -16.11 8.85
N ALA A 213 -9.78 -17.02 9.70
CA ALA A 213 -8.81 -18.04 9.27
C ALA A 213 -9.41 -19.01 8.23
N MET A 214 -10.70 -19.32 8.34
CA MET A 214 -11.43 -20.22 7.43
C MET A 214 -11.98 -19.52 6.19
N ASP A 215 -12.14 -18.18 6.20
CA ASP A 215 -12.67 -17.41 5.10
C ASP A 215 -11.61 -17.15 4.01
N ASP A 216 -10.76 -16.17 4.23
CA ASP A 216 -9.88 -15.61 3.20
C ASP A 216 -8.38 -15.62 3.55
N ALA A 217 -8.01 -16.14 4.72
CA ALA A 217 -6.61 -16.25 5.14
C ALA A 217 -5.81 -17.18 4.21
N MET A 218 -4.57 -16.79 3.89
CA MET A 218 -3.66 -17.64 3.11
C MET A 218 -2.28 -17.72 3.73
N LEU A 219 -1.57 -18.80 3.43
CA LEU A 219 -0.13 -18.93 3.63
C LEU A 219 0.56 -18.47 2.35
N ALA A 220 0.95 -17.21 2.28
CA ALA A 220 1.60 -16.66 1.11
C ALA A 220 3.04 -17.17 0.99
N LEU A 221 3.40 -17.61 -0.21
CA LEU A 221 4.70 -18.18 -0.59
C LEU A 221 5.36 -17.33 -1.69
N PHE A 222 4.55 -16.56 -2.46
CA PHE A 222 5.01 -15.71 -3.55
C PHE A 222 4.38 -14.32 -3.44
N GLN A 223 5.09 -13.34 -3.99
CA GLN A 223 4.67 -11.94 -4.09
C GLN A 223 5.07 -11.40 -5.46
N ASN A 224 4.11 -10.87 -6.21
CA ASN A 224 4.32 -10.34 -7.57
C ASN A 224 5.08 -11.32 -8.50
N GLY A 225 4.72 -12.61 -8.44
CA GLY A 225 5.28 -13.66 -9.30
C GLY A 225 6.64 -14.25 -8.85
N GLU A 226 7.33 -13.65 -7.86
CA GLU A 226 8.56 -14.17 -7.29
C GLU A 226 8.34 -14.76 -5.89
N ARG A 227 9.30 -15.55 -5.37
CA ARG A 227 9.28 -15.97 -3.96
C ARG A 227 9.29 -14.73 -3.08
N LEU A 228 8.66 -14.85 -1.89
CA LEU A 228 8.71 -13.78 -0.91
C LEU A 228 10.15 -13.33 -0.67
N ARG A 229 10.36 -12.03 -0.55
CA ARG A 229 11.66 -11.52 -0.11
C ARG A 229 11.85 -11.74 1.38
N PRO A 230 13.10 -11.89 1.88
CA PRO A 230 13.37 -12.11 3.31
C PRO A 230 12.62 -11.12 4.21
N GLU A 231 12.68 -9.83 3.89
CA GLU A 231 12.03 -8.77 4.63
C GLU A 231 10.49 -8.82 4.58
N ASN A 232 9.93 -9.47 3.56
CA ASN A 232 8.48 -9.64 3.38
C ASN A 232 7.96 -10.97 3.96
N GLY A 233 8.84 -11.79 4.57
CA GLY A 233 8.44 -12.98 5.33
C GLY A 233 8.81 -14.33 4.71
N TYR A 234 9.86 -14.39 3.84
CA TYR A 234 10.38 -15.66 3.32
C TYR A 234 10.74 -16.62 4.46
N PRO A 235 10.43 -17.94 4.35
CA PRO A 235 9.89 -18.63 3.18
C PRO A 235 8.35 -18.68 3.13
N VAL A 236 7.65 -18.37 4.22
CA VAL A 236 6.19 -18.38 4.31
C VAL A 236 5.70 -17.32 5.30
N ARG A 237 4.65 -16.61 4.93
CA ARG A 237 3.95 -15.71 5.83
C ARG A 237 2.46 -16.04 5.87
N LEU A 238 1.82 -15.77 7.00
CA LEU A 238 0.38 -15.64 7.06
C LEU A 238 -0.02 -14.33 6.38
N PHE A 239 -1.11 -14.35 5.62
CA PHE A 239 -1.68 -13.16 5.00
C PHE A 239 -3.19 -13.11 5.27
N LEU A 240 -3.63 -12.01 5.88
CA LEU A 240 -5.03 -11.74 6.23
C LEU A 240 -5.48 -10.49 5.47
N PRO A 241 -6.23 -10.65 4.35
CA PRO A 241 -6.64 -9.54 3.52
C PRO A 241 -7.44 -8.48 4.28
N GLY A 242 -7.09 -7.19 4.08
CA GLY A 242 -7.79 -6.05 4.64
C GLY A 242 -7.50 -5.74 6.12
N TRP A 243 -6.82 -6.62 6.83
CA TRP A 243 -6.50 -6.45 8.24
C TRP A 243 -5.14 -5.78 8.44
N GLU A 244 -4.95 -5.19 9.61
CA GLU A 244 -3.70 -4.52 9.98
C GLU A 244 -2.48 -5.44 9.75
N GLY A 245 -1.39 -4.85 9.24
CA GLY A 245 -0.25 -5.60 8.73
C GLY A 245 0.44 -6.51 9.72
N ASN A 246 0.36 -6.22 11.03
CA ASN A 246 0.92 -7.07 12.08
C ASN A 246 0.17 -8.41 12.22
N MET A 247 -1.11 -8.48 11.82
CA MET A 247 -1.90 -9.72 11.79
C MET A 247 -1.41 -10.69 10.71
N SER A 248 -0.77 -10.18 9.66
CA SER A 248 -0.17 -10.95 8.57
C SER A 248 1.26 -11.38 8.96
N VAL A 249 1.35 -12.29 9.94
CA VAL A 249 2.61 -12.69 10.59
C VAL A 249 3.62 -13.25 9.60
N LYS A 250 4.82 -12.63 9.54
CA LYS A 250 5.96 -13.03 8.71
C LYS A 250 6.71 -14.21 9.32
N TRP A 251 7.45 -14.94 8.47
CA TRP A 251 8.28 -16.07 8.92
C TRP A 251 7.49 -17.06 9.76
N LEU A 252 6.27 -17.38 9.31
CA LEU A 252 5.31 -18.14 10.09
C LEU A 252 5.84 -19.53 10.45
N ARG A 253 5.94 -19.82 11.76
CA ARG A 253 6.44 -21.11 12.25
C ARG A 253 5.39 -21.93 12.99
N ARG A 254 4.33 -21.30 13.51
CA ARG A 254 3.35 -22.00 14.36
C ARG A 254 1.96 -21.38 14.23
N LEU A 255 0.98 -22.26 14.16
CA LEU A 255 -0.44 -21.95 14.32
C LEU A 255 -0.99 -22.84 15.45
N LYS A 256 -1.39 -22.25 16.57
CA LYS A 256 -2.00 -22.96 17.68
C LYS A 256 -3.49 -22.67 17.72
N VAL A 257 -4.29 -23.70 17.48
CA VAL A 257 -5.77 -23.63 17.54
C VAL A 257 -6.22 -23.67 18.99
N VAL A 258 -7.06 -22.70 19.41
CA VAL A 258 -7.42 -22.46 20.81
C VAL A 258 -8.89 -22.05 20.94
N PRO A 259 -9.50 -22.19 22.15
CA PRO A 259 -10.90 -21.83 22.37
C PRO A 259 -11.11 -20.32 22.58
N ALA A 260 -10.07 -19.58 22.95
CA ALA A 260 -10.13 -18.15 23.25
C ALA A 260 -8.84 -17.46 22.80
N PRO A 261 -8.83 -16.13 22.60
CA PRO A 261 -7.61 -15.41 22.21
C PRO A 261 -6.55 -15.51 23.31
N ILE A 262 -5.28 -15.58 22.90
CA ILE A 262 -4.14 -15.59 23.83
C ILE A 262 -3.63 -14.15 23.97
N MET A 263 -3.66 -13.64 25.19
CA MET A 263 -3.22 -12.27 25.52
C MET A 263 -1.70 -12.19 25.56
N THR A 264 -1.09 -12.20 24.37
CA THR A 264 0.35 -11.98 24.22
C THR A 264 0.68 -10.49 24.41
N LYS A 265 1.99 -10.16 24.50
CA LYS A 265 2.42 -8.75 24.55
C LYS A 265 1.94 -7.93 23.34
N ASP A 266 1.79 -8.57 22.19
CA ASP A 266 1.38 -7.91 20.95
C ASP A 266 -0.12 -7.65 20.91
N GLU A 267 -0.94 -8.35 21.73
CA GLU A 267 -2.37 -8.08 21.90
C GLU A 267 -2.68 -7.10 23.04
N THR A 268 -1.77 -6.90 23.98
CA THR A 268 -2.08 -6.15 25.21
C THR A 268 -1.27 -4.87 25.36
N SER A 269 0.03 -4.88 25.00
CA SER A 269 0.92 -3.74 25.23
C SER A 269 1.34 -3.01 23.94
N ARG A 270 0.92 -3.50 22.74
CA ARG A 270 1.35 -2.90 21.48
C ARG A 270 0.20 -2.49 20.58
N TYR A 271 -0.66 -3.43 20.20
CA TYR A 271 -1.69 -3.21 19.17
C TYR A 271 -3.05 -3.07 19.82
N THR A 272 -3.19 -2.00 20.58
CA THR A 272 -4.44 -1.54 21.18
C THR A 272 -4.63 -0.07 20.86
N ASP A 273 -5.88 0.33 20.60
CA ASP A 273 -6.22 1.70 20.23
C ASP A 273 -6.64 2.49 21.46
N LEU A 274 -5.82 3.47 21.83
CA LEU A 274 -6.13 4.39 22.92
C LEU A 274 -7.31 5.29 22.50
N GLN A 275 -8.35 5.27 23.28
CA GLN A 275 -9.54 6.09 23.09
C GLN A 275 -9.44 7.42 23.83
N ALA A 276 -10.25 8.40 23.44
CA ALA A 276 -10.28 9.71 24.08
C ALA A 276 -10.64 9.67 25.58
N ASP A 277 -11.38 8.66 26.02
CA ASP A 277 -11.72 8.41 27.43
C ASP A 277 -10.60 7.73 28.26
N GLY A 278 -9.44 7.47 27.64
CA GLY A 278 -8.28 6.84 28.27
C GLY A 278 -8.33 5.31 28.32
N LYS A 279 -9.37 4.67 27.77
CA LYS A 279 -9.43 3.22 27.63
C LYS A 279 -8.70 2.75 26.39
N SER A 280 -8.29 1.47 26.38
CA SER A 280 -7.70 0.83 25.23
C SER A 280 -8.67 -0.17 24.61
N LEU A 281 -8.95 -0.03 23.32
CA LEU A 281 -9.72 -0.96 22.53
C LEU A 281 -8.78 -2.02 21.94
N MET A 282 -9.14 -3.29 22.07
CA MET A 282 -8.41 -4.43 21.50
C MET A 282 -9.18 -5.03 20.32
N PHE A 283 -8.48 -5.74 19.45
CA PHE A 283 -9.05 -6.48 18.33
C PHE A 283 -9.69 -5.60 17.25
N THR A 284 -9.09 -4.46 16.99
CA THR A 284 -9.45 -3.51 15.94
C THR A 284 -8.75 -3.88 14.62
N TYR A 285 -9.09 -5.02 14.04
CA TYR A 285 -8.32 -5.63 12.99
C TYR A 285 -8.43 -5.01 11.59
N PRO A 286 -9.63 -4.67 11.07
CA PRO A 286 -9.78 -4.12 9.73
C PRO A 286 -9.15 -2.72 9.63
N MET A 287 -8.50 -2.46 8.50
CA MET A 287 -8.04 -1.12 8.16
C MET A 287 -9.17 -0.33 7.54
N GLU A 288 -9.46 0.84 8.07
CA GLU A 288 -10.58 1.68 7.66
C GLU A 288 -10.38 2.25 6.24
N VAL A 289 -11.50 2.70 5.65
CA VAL A 289 -11.51 3.37 4.36
C VAL A 289 -10.63 4.62 4.37
N LYS A 290 -9.77 4.76 3.34
CA LYS A 290 -8.79 5.83 3.26
C LYS A 290 -8.46 6.20 1.82
N SER A 291 -8.14 7.47 1.59
CA SER A 291 -7.54 7.97 0.36
C SER A 291 -6.43 8.96 0.65
N VAL A 292 -5.47 9.04 -0.25
CA VAL A 292 -4.36 9.99 -0.19
C VAL A 292 -4.03 10.48 -1.59
N ILE A 293 -3.98 11.80 -1.78
CA ILE A 293 -3.39 12.39 -2.99
C ILE A 293 -1.87 12.18 -2.91
N THR A 294 -1.30 11.50 -3.88
CA THR A 294 0.14 11.26 -3.96
C THR A 294 0.85 12.29 -4.83
N ARG A 295 0.13 12.91 -5.78
CA ARG A 295 0.62 14.00 -6.65
C ARG A 295 -0.51 14.98 -6.96
N PRO A 296 -0.25 16.33 -6.84
CA PRO A 296 0.92 16.90 -6.17
C PRO A 296 0.84 16.70 -4.65
N SER A 297 2.00 16.59 -4.00
CA SER A 297 2.13 16.42 -2.56
C SER A 297 3.33 17.19 -2.00
N HIS A 298 3.50 17.21 -0.68
CA HIS A 298 4.57 17.94 -0.02
C HIS A 298 5.95 17.67 -0.64
N GLY A 299 6.73 18.75 -0.81
CA GLY A 299 8.05 18.72 -1.41
C GLY A 299 8.07 18.91 -2.93
N MET A 300 6.88 18.93 -3.58
CA MET A 300 6.76 19.25 -5.00
C MET A 300 6.55 20.74 -5.22
N THR A 301 6.91 21.21 -6.44
CA THR A 301 6.65 22.59 -6.87
C THR A 301 6.04 22.56 -8.27
N LEU A 302 4.86 23.14 -8.43
CA LEU A 302 4.20 23.32 -9.72
C LEU A 302 4.87 24.48 -10.49
N LYS A 303 5.04 24.31 -11.78
CA LYS A 303 5.74 25.28 -12.64
C LYS A 303 4.73 26.17 -13.37
N GLY A 304 4.15 27.16 -12.65
CA GLY A 304 3.19 28.10 -13.20
C GLY A 304 1.78 27.53 -13.37
N SER A 305 0.83 28.41 -13.74
CA SER A 305 -0.54 28.02 -14.06
C SER A 305 -0.59 27.07 -15.26
N GLY A 306 -1.56 26.17 -15.30
CA GLY A 306 -1.68 25.22 -16.40
C GLY A 306 -2.53 24.01 -16.06
N LEU A 307 -2.47 23.02 -16.95
CA LEU A 307 -3.14 21.74 -16.76
C LEU A 307 -2.21 20.79 -16.00
N TYR A 308 -2.70 20.30 -14.87
CA TYR A 308 -2.05 19.31 -14.02
C TYR A 308 -2.95 18.09 -13.87
N GLN A 309 -2.39 17.00 -13.38
CA GLN A 309 -3.13 15.82 -12.93
C GLN A 309 -2.99 15.69 -11.43
N ILE A 310 -4.11 15.69 -10.72
CA ILE A 310 -4.15 15.19 -9.35
C ILE A 310 -4.28 13.67 -9.44
N SER A 311 -3.39 12.95 -8.77
CA SER A 311 -3.48 11.50 -8.66
C SER A 311 -3.27 11.03 -7.24
N GLY A 312 -3.92 9.92 -6.89
CA GLY A 312 -3.83 9.34 -5.56
C GLY A 312 -4.22 7.88 -5.54
N ILE A 313 -4.26 7.34 -4.34
CA ILE A 313 -4.66 5.97 -4.03
C ILE A 313 -5.74 5.98 -2.97
N ALA A 314 -6.64 4.99 -3.03
CA ALA A 314 -7.68 4.75 -2.03
C ALA A 314 -7.78 3.25 -1.74
N TRP A 315 -8.19 2.88 -0.52
CA TRP A 315 -8.35 1.48 -0.09
C TRP A 315 -9.31 1.37 1.09
N SER A 316 -9.83 0.16 1.32
CA SER A 316 -10.60 -0.23 2.49
C SER A 316 -10.31 -1.68 2.87
N GLY A 317 -10.19 -1.98 4.14
CA GLY A 317 -9.97 -3.31 4.67
C GLY A 317 -11.24 -4.17 4.70
N ASP A 318 -12.39 -3.55 4.78
CA ASP A 318 -13.69 -4.25 4.84
C ASP A 318 -14.36 -4.37 3.47
N GLY A 319 -14.08 -3.45 2.55
CA GLY A 319 -14.83 -3.36 1.32
C GLY A 319 -14.00 -3.06 0.07
N THR A 320 -14.73 -2.63 -0.95
CA THR A 320 -14.24 -2.17 -2.25
C THR A 320 -14.49 -0.67 -2.35
N ILE A 321 -13.53 0.11 -2.82
CA ILE A 321 -13.74 1.53 -3.05
C ILE A 321 -14.80 1.74 -4.14
N THR A 322 -15.86 2.44 -3.80
CA THR A 322 -16.94 2.78 -4.74
C THR A 322 -16.85 4.21 -5.24
N ARG A 323 -16.24 5.10 -4.43
CA ARG A 323 -16.18 6.52 -4.75
C ARG A 323 -14.93 7.16 -4.13
N VAL A 324 -14.30 8.04 -4.89
CA VAL A 324 -13.33 9.01 -4.37
C VAL A 324 -13.74 10.38 -4.83
N GLU A 325 -13.85 11.31 -3.90
CA GLU A 325 -14.10 12.70 -4.17
C GLU A 325 -12.82 13.51 -3.95
N VAL A 326 -12.58 14.49 -4.80
CA VAL A 326 -11.45 15.42 -4.72
C VAL A 326 -11.96 16.85 -4.66
N THR A 327 -11.36 17.66 -3.82
CA THR A 327 -11.54 19.11 -3.78
C THR A 327 -10.24 19.83 -4.15
N THR A 328 -10.38 20.95 -4.83
CA THR A 328 -9.26 21.85 -5.16
C THR A 328 -9.45 23.26 -4.60
N ASP A 329 -10.34 23.42 -3.63
CA ASP A 329 -10.71 24.70 -3.02
C ASP A 329 -10.89 24.61 -1.49
N GLY A 330 -10.22 23.62 -0.86
CA GLY A 330 -10.22 23.42 0.59
C GLY A 330 -11.47 22.75 1.14
N GLY A 331 -12.31 22.14 0.30
CA GLY A 331 -13.52 21.43 0.71
C GLY A 331 -14.82 22.18 0.46
N ARG A 332 -14.77 23.34 -0.20
CA ARG A 332 -15.98 24.10 -0.58
C ARG A 332 -16.79 23.39 -1.68
N THR A 333 -16.08 22.80 -2.65
CA THR A 333 -16.68 21.98 -3.69
C THR A 333 -15.92 20.66 -3.81
N TRP A 334 -16.65 19.60 -4.17
CA TRP A 334 -16.10 18.26 -4.35
C TRP A 334 -16.53 17.70 -5.71
N VAL A 335 -15.61 17.03 -6.40
CA VAL A 335 -15.87 16.36 -7.67
C VAL A 335 -15.49 14.89 -7.56
N ASP A 336 -16.27 14.03 -8.24
CA ASP A 336 -15.95 12.62 -8.32
C ASP A 336 -14.69 12.38 -9.15
N ALA A 337 -13.75 11.66 -8.59
CA ALA A 337 -12.51 11.28 -9.27
C ALA A 337 -12.71 9.95 -10.04
N PRO A 338 -12.39 9.89 -11.34
CA PRO A 338 -12.35 8.64 -12.07
C PRO A 338 -11.43 7.63 -11.40
N LEU A 339 -11.96 6.43 -11.13
CA LEU A 339 -11.21 5.31 -10.56
C LEU A 339 -10.50 4.52 -11.64
N GLY A 340 -9.25 4.14 -11.39
CA GLY A 340 -8.49 3.25 -12.25
C GLY A 340 -9.02 1.82 -12.17
N THR A 341 -9.08 1.13 -13.30
CA THR A 341 -9.54 -0.27 -13.39
C THR A 341 -8.36 -1.24 -13.39
N PRO A 342 -8.53 -2.44 -12.82
CA PRO A 342 -9.71 -2.91 -12.09
C PRO A 342 -9.80 -2.30 -10.68
N VAL A 343 -11.03 -2.13 -10.15
CA VAL A 343 -11.28 -1.85 -8.74
C VAL A 343 -11.53 -3.19 -8.04
N LEU A 344 -10.71 -3.52 -7.06
CA LEU A 344 -10.72 -4.82 -6.39
C LEU A 344 -10.96 -4.65 -4.88
N PRO A 345 -11.64 -5.59 -4.21
CA PRO A 345 -11.82 -5.56 -2.76
C PRO A 345 -10.47 -5.69 -2.05
N ARG A 346 -10.28 -4.92 -0.99
CA ARG A 346 -9.08 -4.97 -0.15
C ARG A 346 -7.78 -4.77 -0.93
N ALA A 347 -7.83 -3.91 -1.98
CA ALA A 347 -6.68 -3.57 -2.83
C ALA A 347 -6.57 -2.05 -2.99
N LEU A 348 -5.40 -1.58 -3.43
CA LEU A 348 -5.25 -0.17 -3.77
C LEU A 348 -6.04 0.17 -5.03
N THR A 349 -6.84 1.21 -4.98
CA THR A 349 -7.55 1.78 -6.13
C THR A 349 -6.89 3.10 -6.49
N ARG A 350 -6.39 3.22 -7.72
CA ARG A 350 -5.82 4.47 -8.24
C ARG A 350 -6.94 5.39 -8.69
N PHE A 351 -6.84 6.69 -8.38
CA PHE A 351 -7.70 7.72 -8.95
C PHE A 351 -6.89 8.83 -9.59
N ARG A 352 -7.47 9.51 -10.60
CA ARG A 352 -6.84 10.61 -11.32
C ARG A 352 -7.88 11.63 -11.72
N VAL A 353 -7.57 12.94 -11.49
CA VAL A 353 -8.42 14.07 -11.85
C VAL A 353 -7.60 15.08 -12.64
N PRO A 354 -7.99 15.45 -13.87
CA PRO A 354 -7.38 16.58 -14.55
C PRO A 354 -7.76 17.85 -13.79
N TRP A 355 -6.78 18.70 -13.52
CA TRP A 355 -6.95 19.93 -12.76
C TRP A 355 -6.28 21.10 -13.48
N ARG A 356 -7.07 22.12 -13.79
CA ARG A 356 -6.53 23.38 -14.32
C ARG A 356 -6.27 24.32 -13.16
N TRP A 357 -4.99 24.45 -12.82
CA TRP A 357 -4.56 25.40 -11.80
C TRP A 357 -4.38 26.77 -12.41
N ASP A 358 -4.97 27.79 -11.81
CA ASP A 358 -4.91 29.19 -12.24
C ASP A 358 -3.66 29.95 -11.75
N GLY A 359 -2.85 29.34 -10.87
CA GLY A 359 -1.71 29.94 -10.22
C GLY A 359 -2.01 30.55 -8.85
N GLY A 360 -3.27 30.51 -8.42
CA GLY A 360 -3.69 31.01 -7.10
C GLY A 360 -3.38 30.01 -5.96
N ALA A 361 -3.30 30.54 -4.73
CA ALA A 361 -3.16 29.69 -3.55
C ALA A 361 -4.43 28.86 -3.34
N THR A 362 -4.27 27.55 -3.06
CA THR A 362 -5.40 26.64 -2.85
C THR A 362 -5.04 25.47 -1.94
N VAL A 363 -6.06 24.65 -1.59
CA VAL A 363 -5.89 23.42 -0.79
C VAL A 363 -6.56 22.24 -1.49
N LEU A 364 -5.83 21.16 -1.63
CA LEU A 364 -6.25 19.90 -2.23
C LEU A 364 -6.54 18.88 -1.13
N LYS A 365 -7.67 18.18 -1.23
CA LYS A 365 -8.02 17.04 -0.37
C LYS A 365 -8.62 15.93 -1.22
N SER A 366 -8.58 14.69 -0.72
CA SER A 366 -9.38 13.57 -1.22
C SER A 366 -10.05 12.85 -0.07
N ARG A 367 -11.21 12.24 -0.35
CA ARG A 367 -11.92 11.36 0.58
C ARG A 367 -12.53 10.18 -0.15
N ALA A 368 -12.44 9.01 0.45
CA ALA A 368 -12.97 7.77 -0.13
C ALA A 368 -14.24 7.30 0.57
N THR A 369 -15.05 6.55 -0.17
CA THR A 369 -16.20 5.79 0.32
C THR A 369 -16.10 4.38 -0.26
N ASP A 370 -16.40 3.36 0.54
CA ASP A 370 -16.43 1.96 0.10
C ASP A 370 -17.86 1.42 -0.08
N ASP A 371 -18.00 0.16 -0.47
CA ASP A 371 -19.29 -0.52 -0.71
C ASP A 371 -20.03 -0.90 0.57
N THR A 372 -19.43 -0.76 1.74
CA THR A 372 -20.11 -0.87 3.05
C THR A 372 -20.80 0.44 3.44
N GLY A 373 -20.53 1.53 2.72
CA GLY A 373 -20.99 2.87 3.02
C GLY A 373 -20.07 3.63 3.97
N ALA A 374 -18.98 3.03 4.42
CA ALA A 374 -17.99 3.73 5.24
C ALA A 374 -17.30 4.83 4.45
N ARG A 375 -17.15 6.01 5.07
CA ARG A 375 -16.55 7.20 4.47
C ARG A 375 -15.41 7.72 5.32
N GLN A 376 -14.34 8.10 4.68
CA GLN A 376 -13.17 8.70 5.32
C GLN A 376 -13.53 10.01 6.04
N PRO A 377 -13.23 10.15 7.36
CA PRO A 377 -13.59 11.32 8.14
C PRO A 377 -12.67 12.51 7.88
N GLU A 378 -13.19 13.73 8.01
CA GLU A 378 -12.36 14.93 8.11
C GLU A 378 -11.49 14.86 9.37
N ARG A 379 -10.31 15.50 9.33
CA ARG A 379 -9.34 15.40 10.44
C ARG A 379 -9.92 15.89 11.77
N GLU A 380 -10.68 16.96 11.77
CA GLU A 380 -11.29 17.52 12.99
C GLU A 380 -12.23 16.50 13.66
N GLN A 381 -13.09 15.86 12.88
CA GLN A 381 -13.97 14.79 13.34
C GLN A 381 -13.15 13.62 13.88
N PHE A 382 -12.13 13.18 13.13
CA PHE A 382 -11.26 12.08 13.52
C PHE A 382 -10.57 12.33 14.87
N ILE A 383 -9.98 13.50 15.07
CA ILE A 383 -9.31 13.86 16.33
C ILE A 383 -10.31 14.01 17.50
N ALA A 384 -11.52 14.51 17.25
CA ALA A 384 -12.56 14.59 18.27
C ALA A 384 -12.97 13.20 18.77
N GLU A 385 -12.95 12.20 17.89
CA GLU A 385 -13.32 10.81 18.20
C GLU A 385 -12.18 10.03 18.85
N HIS A 386 -10.95 10.12 18.32
CA HIS A 386 -9.81 9.30 18.73
C HIS A 386 -8.82 10.00 19.68
N GLY A 387 -8.88 11.33 19.79
CA GLY A 387 -7.89 12.13 20.55
C GLY A 387 -6.57 12.31 19.81
N ASN A 388 -5.60 12.97 20.45
CA ASN A 388 -4.28 13.27 19.88
C ASN A 388 -3.17 12.29 20.31
N ASN A 389 -3.47 11.35 21.18
CA ASN A 389 -2.48 10.43 21.75
C ASN A 389 -2.51 9.01 21.15
N ALA A 390 -3.44 8.74 20.24
CA ALA A 390 -3.46 7.50 19.49
C ALA A 390 -2.31 7.44 18.48
N ILE A 391 -1.95 6.24 18.04
CA ILE A 391 -0.85 6.01 17.08
C ILE A 391 -1.23 5.05 15.96
N PHE A 392 -2.38 4.38 16.08
CA PHE A 392 -2.85 3.39 15.12
C PHE A 392 -4.12 3.87 14.41
N HIS A 393 -4.48 3.22 13.32
CA HIS A 393 -5.74 3.39 12.61
C HIS A 393 -6.07 4.82 12.16
N CYS A 394 -5.03 5.61 11.78
CA CYS A 394 -5.24 6.97 11.31
C CYS A 394 -5.72 6.98 9.86
N ASN A 395 -7.01 7.21 9.64
CA ASN A 395 -7.63 7.34 8.32
C ASN A 395 -8.16 8.75 8.00
N ALA A 396 -7.79 9.77 8.79
CA ALA A 396 -8.21 11.15 8.57
C ALA A 396 -7.89 11.66 7.16
N VAL A 397 -8.76 12.51 6.60
CA VAL A 397 -8.52 13.22 5.34
C VAL A 397 -7.23 14.02 5.42
N GLN A 398 -6.41 13.87 4.38
CA GLN A 398 -5.13 14.55 4.20
C GLN A 398 -5.31 15.80 3.33
N ALA A 399 -4.70 16.93 3.73
CA ALA A 399 -4.74 18.17 2.97
C ALA A 399 -3.35 18.63 2.51
N TRP A 400 -3.27 19.09 1.27
CA TRP A 400 -2.08 19.71 0.68
C TRP A 400 -2.39 21.15 0.27
N SER A 401 -1.70 22.15 0.84
CA SER A 401 -1.75 23.51 0.32
C SER A 401 -0.84 23.64 -0.90
N VAL A 402 -1.31 24.39 -1.89
CA VAL A 402 -0.52 24.84 -3.04
C VAL A 402 -0.43 26.34 -2.96
N ALA A 403 0.77 26.89 -2.75
CA ALA A 403 0.99 28.32 -2.73
C ALA A 403 0.98 28.92 -4.15
N ALA A 404 0.80 30.23 -4.30
CA ALA A 404 0.90 30.90 -5.60
C ALA A 404 2.29 30.73 -6.26
N SER A 405 3.33 30.44 -5.49
CA SER A 405 4.66 30.05 -6.00
C SER A 405 4.71 28.65 -6.62
N GLY A 406 3.65 27.85 -6.46
CA GLY A 406 3.59 26.45 -6.83
C GLY A 406 4.09 25.49 -5.75
N GLU A 407 4.67 25.96 -4.66
CA GLU A 407 5.15 25.11 -3.56
C GLU A 407 3.98 24.36 -2.91
N VAL A 408 4.16 23.03 -2.71
CA VAL A 408 3.15 22.17 -2.09
C VAL A 408 3.59 21.78 -0.68
N LYS A 409 2.71 22.02 0.30
CA LYS A 409 2.96 21.70 1.71
C LYS A 409 1.83 20.90 2.33
N HIS A 410 2.18 20.08 3.31
CA HIS A 410 1.22 19.45 4.20
C HIS A 410 0.58 20.50 5.11
N VAL A 411 -0.74 20.49 5.22
CA VAL A 411 -1.50 21.40 6.10
C VAL A 411 -2.63 20.64 6.80
N TYR A 412 -3.09 21.21 7.91
CA TYR A 412 -4.36 20.83 8.52
C TYR A 412 -5.39 21.93 8.11
N ALA A 413 -6.37 21.54 7.29
CA ALA A 413 -7.36 22.42 6.74
C ALA A 413 -8.74 21.74 6.66
#